data_5b0683d6edae3d58c71bb52efceef8ad
#
_entry.id   5b0683d6edae3d58c71bb52efceef8ad
#
_cell.length_a   1.000
_cell.length_b   1.000
_cell.length_c   1.000
_cell.angle_alpha   90.00
_cell.angle_beta   90.00
_cell.angle_gamma   90.00
#
_symmetry.space_group_name_H-M   'P 1'
#
loop_
_entity.id
_entity.type
_entity.pdbx_description
1 polymer ?
#
loop_
_entity_poly.entity_id
_entity_poly.type
_entity_poly.pdbx_seq_one_letter_code
_entity_poly.pdbx_strand_id
1 'polypeptide(L)'
;MSLRLEQIPYEFEGKTYMLRCNMAVLEDIQDAHGGNLEEALDPDHAINSAVEFLTAMLNDYADEQGWPERYTIKQVKRKLSFGEIATTLTSQIMGMVIRSMAPPGKAAPNTPEENPEDNPPENSGN
;
A
#
# COMPACT_ATOMS: atom_id res chain seq x y z
N MET A 1 11.48 19.52 0.79
CA MET A 1 10.79 18.40 0.16
C MET A 1 9.89 17.69 1.16
N SER A 2 8.75 17.31 0.70
CA SER A 2 7.77 16.62 1.56
C SER A 2 7.97 15.12 1.50
N LEU A 3 7.89 14.47 2.65
CA LEU A 3 7.95 13.02 2.75
C LEU A 3 6.55 12.43 2.93
N ARG A 4 5.59 13.04 2.29
CA ARG A 4 4.21 12.62 2.42
C ARG A 4 3.99 11.24 1.82
N LEU A 5 3.26 10.41 2.55
CA LEU A 5 2.89 9.10 2.04
C LEU A 5 1.82 9.23 0.97
N GLU A 6 1.85 8.31 0.03
CA GLU A 6 0.80 8.19 -0.97
C GLU A 6 -0.50 7.81 -0.27
N GLN A 7 -1.62 8.38 -0.72
CA GLN A 7 -2.93 8.08 -0.18
C GLN A 7 -3.89 7.79 -1.32
N ILE A 8 -4.79 6.84 -1.08
CA ILE A 8 -5.82 6.47 -2.05
C ILE A 8 -7.17 6.61 -1.37
N PRO A 9 -8.09 7.44 -1.91
CA PRO A 9 -9.43 7.50 -1.33
C PRO A 9 -10.19 6.23 -1.64
N TYR A 10 -10.92 5.73 -0.65
CA TYR A 10 -11.65 4.49 -0.79
C TYR A 10 -12.92 4.55 0.03
N GLU A 11 -14.06 4.29 -0.61
CA GLU A 11 -15.33 4.28 0.10
C GLU A 11 -15.63 2.90 0.63
N PHE A 12 -15.94 2.82 1.91
CA PHE A 12 -16.25 1.57 2.56
C PHE A 12 -17.28 1.80 3.64
N GLU A 13 -18.38 1.08 3.58
CA GLU A 13 -19.46 1.16 4.57
C GLU A 13 -19.94 2.60 4.80
N GLY A 14 -20.09 3.34 3.71
CA GLY A 14 -20.64 4.68 3.78
C GLY A 14 -19.69 5.78 4.20
N LYS A 15 -18.42 5.46 4.37
CA LYS A 15 -17.41 6.43 4.75
C LYS A 15 -16.26 6.43 3.76
N THR A 16 -15.62 7.58 3.63
CA THR A 16 -14.42 7.69 2.79
C THR A 16 -13.19 7.55 3.65
N TYR A 17 -12.37 6.57 3.32
CA TYR A 17 -11.10 6.32 3.99
C TYR A 17 -9.98 6.76 3.08
N MET A 18 -8.95 7.38 3.67
CA MET A 18 -7.73 7.67 2.91
C MET A 18 -6.74 6.55 3.23
N LEU A 19 -6.63 5.62 2.31
CA LEU A 19 -5.75 4.46 2.51
C LEU A 19 -4.29 4.88 2.35
N ARG A 20 -3.46 4.45 3.28
CA ARG A 20 -2.04 4.74 3.22
C ARG A 20 -1.30 3.61 3.94
N CYS A 21 -0.08 3.37 3.50
CA CYS A 21 0.75 2.33 4.09
C CYS A 21 1.84 2.98 4.92
N ASN A 22 1.52 3.27 6.19
CA ASN A 22 2.48 3.85 7.11
C ASN A 22 3.13 2.74 7.94
N MET A 23 4.01 3.13 8.86
CA MET A 23 4.72 2.15 9.68
C MET A 23 3.79 1.33 10.56
N ALA A 24 2.72 1.95 11.05
CA ALA A 24 1.77 1.21 11.88
C ALA A 24 1.11 0.09 11.08
N VAL A 25 0.76 0.36 9.82
CA VAL A 25 0.18 -0.65 8.95
C VAL A 25 1.19 -1.75 8.68
N LEU A 26 2.44 -1.39 8.37
CA LEU A 26 3.47 -2.39 8.11
C LEU A 26 3.73 -3.27 9.33
N GLU A 27 3.74 -2.68 10.51
CA GLU A 27 3.94 -3.46 11.73
C GLU A 27 2.78 -4.42 11.98
N ASP A 28 1.55 -3.98 11.76
CA ASP A 28 0.40 -4.85 11.93
C ASP A 28 0.48 -6.06 11.01
N ILE A 29 0.86 -5.83 9.75
CA ILE A 29 0.98 -6.91 8.79
C ILE A 29 2.13 -7.84 9.17
N GLN A 30 3.25 -7.26 9.56
CA GLN A 30 4.41 -8.05 9.95
C GLN A 30 4.08 -8.94 11.15
N ASP A 31 3.39 -8.38 12.13
CA ASP A 31 3.00 -9.16 13.32
C ASP A 31 2.06 -10.29 12.95
N ALA A 32 1.15 -10.06 12.01
CA ALA A 32 0.20 -11.08 11.58
C ALA A 32 0.92 -12.25 10.88
N HIS A 33 2.14 -12.03 10.40
CA HIS A 33 2.91 -13.06 9.72
C HIS A 33 4.13 -13.49 10.54
N GLY A 34 4.03 -13.37 11.86
CA GLY A 34 5.09 -13.87 12.75
C GLY A 34 6.42 -13.16 12.59
N GLY A 35 6.37 -11.90 12.19
CA GLY A 35 7.56 -11.10 11.99
C GLY A 35 8.12 -11.13 10.57
N ASN A 36 7.47 -11.87 9.68
CA ASN A 36 7.97 -12.04 8.31
C ASN A 36 7.11 -11.26 7.32
N LEU A 37 7.51 -10.03 7.05
CA LEU A 37 6.77 -9.18 6.12
C LEU A 37 6.81 -9.73 4.68
N GLU A 38 7.85 -10.47 4.34
CA GLU A 38 7.98 -11.01 2.99
C GLU A 38 6.84 -11.96 2.63
N GLU A 39 6.30 -12.68 3.61
CA GLU A 39 5.14 -13.53 3.35
C GLU A 39 3.97 -12.73 2.81
N ALA A 40 3.78 -11.54 3.35
CA ALA A 40 2.67 -10.69 2.95
C ALA A 40 2.89 -10.06 1.57
N LEU A 41 4.11 -10.14 1.06
CA LEU A 41 4.44 -9.56 -0.24
C LEU A 41 4.60 -10.62 -1.32
N ASP A 42 4.28 -11.86 -1.01
CA ASP A 42 4.40 -12.97 -1.94
C ASP A 42 3.41 -12.80 -3.09
N PRO A 43 3.89 -12.67 -4.33
CA PRO A 43 2.99 -12.47 -5.46
C PRO A 43 2.04 -13.63 -5.70
N ASP A 44 2.36 -14.82 -5.22
CA ASP A 44 1.45 -15.97 -5.34
C ASP A 44 0.22 -15.82 -4.47
N HIS A 45 0.24 -14.90 -3.51
CA HIS A 45 -0.87 -14.66 -2.61
C HIS A 45 -1.29 -13.19 -2.63
N ALA A 46 -1.12 -12.52 -3.77
CA ALA A 46 -1.31 -11.08 -3.86
C ALA A 46 -2.73 -10.63 -3.48
N ILE A 47 -3.74 -11.41 -3.89
CA ILE A 47 -5.12 -11.03 -3.58
C ILE A 47 -5.34 -11.07 -2.07
N ASN A 48 -4.89 -12.13 -1.43
CA ASN A 48 -5.05 -12.27 0.00
C ASN A 48 -4.28 -11.17 0.75
N SER A 49 -3.06 -10.90 0.29
CA SER A 49 -2.24 -9.86 0.89
C SER A 49 -2.87 -8.48 0.73
N ALA A 50 -3.45 -8.21 -0.45
CA ALA A 50 -4.12 -6.93 -0.67
C ALA A 50 -5.27 -6.72 0.31
N VAL A 51 -6.03 -7.78 0.60
CA VAL A 51 -7.12 -7.67 1.57
C VAL A 51 -6.58 -7.44 2.97
N GLU A 52 -5.48 -8.09 3.32
CA GLU A 52 -4.86 -7.86 4.62
C GLU A 52 -4.41 -6.41 4.77
N PHE A 53 -3.72 -5.89 3.75
CA PHE A 53 -3.27 -4.50 3.79
C PHE A 53 -4.45 -3.54 3.80
N LEU A 54 -5.48 -3.82 2.99
CA LEU A 54 -6.67 -2.98 2.98
C LEU A 54 -7.29 -2.91 4.38
N THR A 55 -7.45 -4.06 5.03
CA THR A 55 -8.03 -4.11 6.36
C THR A 55 -7.20 -3.29 7.35
N ALA A 56 -5.90 -3.46 7.32
CA ALA A 56 -5.02 -2.72 8.22
C ALA A 56 -5.10 -1.22 7.96
N MET A 57 -5.16 -0.82 6.69
CA MET A 57 -5.24 0.60 6.35
C MET A 57 -6.58 1.22 6.73
N LEU A 58 -7.68 0.46 6.57
CA LEU A 58 -8.98 0.94 7.02
C LEU A 58 -8.98 1.18 8.53
N ASN A 59 -8.46 0.21 9.27
CA ASN A 59 -8.46 0.31 10.73
C ASN A 59 -7.51 1.41 11.22
N ASP A 60 -6.38 1.58 10.56
CA ASP A 60 -5.44 2.64 10.93
C ASP A 60 -6.04 4.02 10.71
N TYR A 61 -6.71 4.22 9.58
CA TYR A 61 -7.34 5.50 9.31
C TYR A 61 -8.46 5.77 10.30
N ALA A 62 -9.27 4.77 10.59
CA ALA A 62 -10.35 4.91 11.58
C ALA A 62 -9.79 5.27 12.94
N ASP A 63 -8.68 4.65 13.32
CA ASP A 63 -8.03 4.94 14.59
C ASP A 63 -7.57 6.40 14.65
N GLU A 64 -6.97 6.87 13.58
CA GLU A 64 -6.50 8.24 13.52
C GLU A 64 -7.64 9.25 13.58
N GLN A 65 -8.79 8.90 12.98
CA GLN A 65 -9.94 9.79 12.98
C GLN A 65 -10.76 9.71 14.26
N GLY A 66 -10.46 8.73 15.12
CA GLY A 66 -11.23 8.54 16.33
C GLY A 66 -12.56 7.84 16.09
N TRP A 67 -12.70 7.16 14.96
CA TRP A 67 -13.90 6.41 14.67
C TRP A 67 -13.87 5.08 15.44
N PRO A 68 -15.02 4.62 15.95
CA PRO A 68 -15.03 3.39 16.75
C PRO A 68 -15.00 2.11 15.93
N GLU A 69 -15.38 2.19 14.65
CA GLU A 69 -15.49 0.99 13.82
C GLU A 69 -14.14 0.35 13.58
N ARG A 70 -14.11 -0.97 13.66
CA ARG A 70 -12.93 -1.77 13.32
C ARG A 70 -13.40 -2.99 12.55
N TYR A 71 -12.56 -3.46 11.64
CA TYR A 71 -12.93 -4.57 10.78
C TYR A 71 -11.90 -5.69 10.88
N THR A 72 -12.39 -6.93 10.77
CA THR A 72 -11.50 -8.08 10.59
C THR A 72 -11.33 -8.32 9.10
N ILE A 73 -10.31 -9.09 8.76
CA ILE A 73 -10.08 -9.48 7.38
C ILE A 73 -11.31 -10.16 6.79
N LYS A 74 -11.94 -11.03 7.58
CA LYS A 74 -13.11 -11.75 7.12
C LYS A 74 -14.28 -10.82 6.83
N GLN A 75 -14.47 -9.80 7.67
CA GLN A 75 -15.53 -8.82 7.42
C GLN A 75 -15.30 -8.05 6.15
N VAL A 76 -14.05 -7.66 5.91
CA VAL A 76 -13.71 -6.93 4.68
C VAL A 76 -13.92 -7.83 3.46
N LYS A 77 -13.49 -9.09 3.55
CA LYS A 77 -13.69 -10.03 2.44
C LYS A 77 -15.16 -10.18 2.06
N ARG A 78 -16.04 -10.15 3.02
CA ARG A 78 -17.46 -10.31 2.77
C ARG A 78 -18.08 -9.14 2.01
N LYS A 79 -17.40 -7.99 2.02
CA LYS A 79 -17.90 -6.79 1.36
C LYS A 79 -17.31 -6.58 -0.01
N LEU A 80 -16.35 -7.40 -0.43
CA LEU A 80 -15.65 -7.22 -1.68
C LEU A 80 -16.07 -8.27 -2.70
N SER A 81 -16.20 -7.87 -3.96
CA SER A 81 -16.42 -8.83 -5.02
C SER A 81 -15.09 -9.30 -5.55
N PHE A 82 -15.07 -10.51 -6.10
CA PHE A 82 -13.84 -11.06 -6.67
C PHE A 82 -13.34 -10.19 -7.83
N GLY A 83 -14.26 -9.73 -8.68
CA GLY A 83 -13.86 -8.90 -9.81
C GLY A 83 -13.17 -7.61 -9.38
N GLU A 84 -13.72 -6.96 -8.35
CA GLU A 84 -13.13 -5.73 -7.83
C GLU A 84 -11.73 -5.97 -7.30
N ILE A 85 -11.56 -7.03 -6.52
CA ILE A 85 -10.28 -7.38 -5.92
C ILE A 85 -9.27 -7.75 -7.01
N ALA A 86 -9.67 -8.63 -7.92
CA ALA A 86 -8.71 -9.23 -8.85
C ALA A 86 -8.23 -8.28 -9.92
N THR A 87 -9.07 -7.29 -10.29
CA THR A 87 -8.74 -6.47 -11.46
C THR A 87 -8.14 -5.12 -11.12
N THR A 88 -8.54 -4.52 -10.01
CA THR A 88 -8.15 -3.14 -9.74
C THR A 88 -7.53 -2.97 -8.37
N LEU A 89 -8.24 -3.40 -7.34
CA LEU A 89 -7.88 -3.09 -5.97
C LEU A 89 -6.54 -3.70 -5.58
N THR A 90 -6.29 -4.94 -5.99
CA THR A 90 -5.02 -5.59 -5.66
C THR A 90 -3.84 -4.81 -6.22
N SER A 91 -3.93 -4.41 -7.50
CA SER A 91 -2.85 -3.64 -8.12
C SER A 91 -2.62 -2.32 -7.42
N GLN A 92 -3.70 -1.61 -7.10
CA GLN A 92 -3.57 -0.31 -6.44
C GLN A 92 -2.94 -0.44 -5.07
N ILE A 93 -3.43 -1.39 -4.28
CA ILE A 93 -2.95 -1.54 -2.91
C ILE A 93 -1.52 -2.05 -2.89
N MET A 94 -1.22 -3.11 -3.62
CA MET A 94 0.13 -3.67 -3.59
C MET A 94 1.14 -2.73 -4.20
N GLY A 95 0.74 -1.99 -5.24
CA GLY A 95 1.61 -0.97 -5.81
C GLY A 95 1.95 0.12 -4.79
N MET A 96 0.94 0.60 -4.06
CA MET A 96 1.16 1.61 -3.03
C MET A 96 2.06 1.08 -1.92
N VAL A 97 1.83 -0.16 -1.49
CA VAL A 97 2.64 -0.77 -0.44
C VAL A 97 4.11 -0.80 -0.86
N ILE A 98 4.37 -1.28 -2.07
CA ILE A 98 5.74 -1.40 -2.56
C ILE A 98 6.39 -0.02 -2.66
N ARG A 99 5.67 0.97 -3.20
CA ARG A 99 6.21 2.31 -3.32
C ARG A 99 6.49 2.95 -1.96
N SER A 100 5.64 2.67 -0.98
CA SER A 100 5.82 3.25 0.35
C SER A 100 7.02 2.66 1.09
N MET A 101 7.53 1.53 0.64
CA MET A 101 8.68 0.90 1.25
C MET A 101 10.00 1.36 0.62
N ALA A 102 9.93 2.16 -0.43
CA ALA A 102 11.14 2.66 -1.07
C ALA A 102 11.85 3.66 -0.15
N PRO A 103 13.18 3.64 -0.12
CA PRO A 103 13.92 4.59 0.73
C PRO A 103 13.64 6.03 0.31
N PRO A 104 13.58 6.95 1.28
CA PRO A 104 13.38 8.37 0.95
C PRO A 104 14.50 8.87 0.05
N GLY A 105 14.14 9.74 -0.87
CA GLY A 105 15.12 10.35 -1.77
C GLY A 105 15.49 9.54 -2.97
N LYS A 106 14.95 8.33 -3.10
CA LYS A 106 15.19 7.50 -4.26
C LYS A 106 13.95 7.43 -5.12
N ALA A 107 14.15 7.40 -6.43
CA ALA A 107 13.04 7.22 -7.35
C ALA A 107 12.45 5.83 -7.16
N ALA A 108 11.15 5.70 -7.35
CA ALA A 108 10.52 4.40 -7.39
C ALA A 108 11.12 3.58 -8.52
N PRO A 109 11.15 2.25 -8.40
CA PRO A 109 11.81 1.44 -9.43
C PRO A 109 11.29 1.64 -10.84
N ASN A 110 10.06 2.03 -11.00
CA ASN A 110 9.49 2.24 -12.32
C ASN A 110 9.55 3.69 -12.78
N THR A 111 10.21 4.56 -12.03
CA THR A 111 10.36 5.98 -12.39
C THR A 111 11.45 6.10 -13.42
N PRO A 112 11.18 6.73 -14.55
CA PRO A 112 12.24 7.01 -15.51
C PRO A 112 13.21 7.99 -14.92
N GLU A 113 14.51 8.19 -15.18
CA GLU A 113 15.35 9.09 -14.41
C GLU A 113 16.22 9.78 -14.91
N GLU A 114 15.88 9.87 -14.79
CA GLU A 114 16.35 10.15 -14.78
C GLU A 114 17.32 10.13 -14.95
N ASN A 115 17.31 10.12 -15.37
CA ASN A 115 18.14 10.03 -15.62
C ASN A 115 18.97 10.36 -15.83
N PRO A 116 19.09 10.52 -16.17
CA PRO A 116 19.92 10.72 -16.42
C PRO A 116 20.77 11.26 -16.35
N GLU A 117 20.45 11.13 -16.46
CA GLU A 117 21.14 11.30 -16.36
C GLU A 117 21.63 11.31 -16.11
N ASP A 118 21.26 11.33 -16.54
CA ASP A 118 21.66 11.22 -16.48
C ASP A 118 22.14 11.11 -16.63
N ASN A 119 22.00 11.32 -17.43
CA ASN A 119 22.50 11.21 -17.88
C ASN A 119 23.10 11.37 -18.17
N PRO A 120 23.23 11.59 -18.76
CA PRO A 120 23.85 11.64 -19.29
C PRO A 120 24.48 11.92 -19.54
N PRO A 121 24.63 11.99 -20.05
CA PRO A 121 25.21 12.08 -20.43
C PRO A 121 25.64 12.35 -20.57
N GLU A 122 25.16 12.17 -20.79
CA GLU A 122 25.60 12.25 -20.95
C GLU A 122 26.06 12.47 -20.87
N ASN A 123 26.06 12.72 -21.48
CA ASN A 123 26.64 12.95 -21.55
C ASN A 123 27.12 13.30 -21.28
N SER A 124 26.84 13.35 -21.61
CA SER A 124 27.38 13.60 -21.46
C SER A 124 27.95 13.90 -21.08
N GLY A 125 27.97 13.99 -21.60
CA GLY A 125 28.47 14.19 -21.38
C GLY A 125 28.83 14.47 -21.03
N ASN A 126 28.72 14.54 -21.49
CA ASN A 126 29.04 14.61 -21.10
C ASN A 126 29.30 14.79 -20.72
#